data_9f61f0c042d52fe9df67b5e593886050
#
_entry.id   9f61f0c042d52fe9df67b5e593886050
#
_cell.length_a   1.000
_cell.length_b   1.000
_cell.length_c   1.000
_cell.angle_alpha   90.00
_cell.angle_beta   90.00
_cell.angle_gamma   90.00
#
_symmetry.space_group_name_H-M   'P 1'
#
loop_
_entity.id
_entity.type
_entity.pdbx_description
1 polymer ?
#
loop_
_entity_poly.entity_id
_entity_poly.type
_entity_poly.pdbx_seq_one_letter_code
_entity_poly.pdbx_strand_id
1 'polypeptide(L)'
;GKLQWAQRRALGRQWRGQFDRAYVAPNSFKSALLPWMAGIPERMGYHGESRYGVLTQRLPNPSGSQRPPMVEFYVAMAMDGNTAQGAARQPRLQRPTESVRRSLQAWALEPGAYIVLAAGAEYGPAKQWPVSNAARLCRQLDTPVVLLGTDKDQAFCQQIQTQAASARLLNLAGKTTLEQAMDLVSAARALVSNDSGLMHVAAALGVPQVALFGSSSPHHTPPMSDKAQVIWLADDPEYTPALDCAPCFDRQCRWGHTRCLSDITPERVVKSLSLL
;
A
#
# COMPACT_ATOMS: atom_id res chain seq x y z
N GLY A 1 -15.59 -13.26 -5.20
CA GLY A 1 -15.37 -14.68 -5.55
C GLY A 1 -16.56 -15.53 -5.17
N LYS A 2 -16.78 -16.66 -5.85
CA LYS A 2 -17.88 -17.60 -5.54
C LYS A 2 -17.72 -18.13 -4.11
N LEU A 3 -18.85 -18.24 -3.39
CA LEU A 3 -18.85 -18.78 -2.03
C LEU A 3 -18.69 -20.30 -2.11
N GLN A 4 -17.53 -20.80 -1.72
CA GLN A 4 -17.21 -22.25 -1.73
C GLN A 4 -17.69 -22.93 -0.44
N TRP A 5 -18.98 -23.16 -0.33
CA TRP A 5 -19.63 -23.68 0.88
C TRP A 5 -19.04 -25.01 1.39
N ALA A 6 -18.79 -25.97 0.47
CA ALA A 6 -18.25 -27.28 0.85
C ALA A 6 -16.84 -27.14 1.48
N GLN A 7 -15.96 -26.35 0.86
CA GLN A 7 -14.61 -26.11 1.39
C GLN A 7 -14.65 -25.38 2.74
N ARG A 8 -15.54 -24.38 2.91
CA ARG A 8 -15.69 -23.67 4.19
C ARG A 8 -16.20 -24.58 5.29
N ARG A 9 -17.16 -25.47 4.98
CA ARG A 9 -17.64 -26.47 5.94
C ARG A 9 -16.55 -27.46 6.33
N ALA A 10 -15.77 -27.96 5.37
CA ALA A 10 -14.65 -28.86 5.64
C ALA A 10 -13.61 -28.20 6.55
N LEU A 11 -13.20 -26.99 6.22
CA LEU A 11 -12.25 -26.21 7.03
C LEU A 11 -12.83 -25.87 8.42
N GLY A 12 -14.11 -25.50 8.51
CA GLY A 12 -14.78 -25.27 9.77
C GLY A 12 -14.83 -26.49 10.66
N ARG A 13 -15.04 -27.71 10.11
CA ARG A 13 -14.96 -28.97 10.86
C ARG A 13 -13.54 -29.22 11.36
N GLN A 14 -12.53 -28.98 10.53
CA GLN A 14 -11.12 -29.12 10.90
C GLN A 14 -10.74 -28.21 12.07
N TRP A 15 -11.24 -26.97 12.11
CA TRP A 15 -10.91 -25.96 13.13
C TRP A 15 -11.76 -26.09 14.41
N ARG A 16 -12.74 -26.95 14.43
CA ARG A 16 -13.63 -27.11 15.60
C ARG A 16 -12.85 -27.51 16.86
N GLY A 17 -13.01 -26.73 17.92
CA GLY A 17 -12.35 -26.94 19.21
C GLY A 17 -10.86 -26.58 19.22
N GLN A 18 -10.32 -25.95 18.14
CA GLN A 18 -8.92 -25.57 18.10
C GLN A 18 -8.68 -24.09 18.50
N PHE A 19 -9.72 -23.28 18.52
CA PHE A 19 -9.61 -21.84 18.79
C PHE A 19 -10.74 -21.39 19.73
N ASP A 20 -10.40 -20.56 20.70
CA ASP A 20 -11.37 -19.94 21.61
C ASP A 20 -11.89 -18.60 21.07
N ARG A 21 -11.07 -17.88 20.28
CA ARG A 21 -11.38 -16.56 19.75
C ARG A 21 -10.97 -16.41 18.28
N ALA A 22 -11.80 -15.68 17.51
CA ALA A 22 -11.50 -15.30 16.13
C ALA A 22 -11.71 -13.81 15.91
N TYR A 23 -10.71 -13.15 15.35
CA TYR A 23 -10.79 -11.77 14.88
C TYR A 23 -11.09 -11.74 13.39
N VAL A 24 -12.22 -11.14 13.00
CA VAL A 24 -12.71 -11.11 11.61
C VAL A 24 -12.44 -9.72 11.02
N ALA A 25 -11.24 -9.53 10.52
CA ALA A 25 -10.78 -8.25 9.97
C ALA A 25 -11.62 -7.75 8.77
N PRO A 26 -11.99 -8.58 7.76
CA PRO A 26 -12.86 -8.10 6.68
C PRO A 26 -14.29 -7.86 7.16
N ASN A 27 -14.92 -6.78 6.64
CA ASN A 27 -16.28 -6.37 7.06
C ASN A 27 -17.42 -7.09 6.32
N SER A 28 -17.13 -8.10 5.48
CA SER A 28 -18.15 -8.84 4.75
C SER A 28 -18.80 -9.92 5.61
N PHE A 29 -20.09 -10.20 5.37
CA PHE A 29 -20.80 -11.32 5.99
C PHE A 29 -20.08 -12.67 5.73
N LYS A 30 -19.59 -12.85 4.51
CA LYS A 30 -18.90 -14.06 4.08
C LYS A 30 -17.66 -14.39 4.91
N SER A 31 -16.94 -13.38 5.41
CA SER A 31 -15.72 -13.58 6.21
C SER A 31 -16.03 -14.13 7.60
N ALA A 32 -17.18 -13.79 8.18
CA ALA A 32 -17.59 -14.25 9.50
C ALA A 32 -18.16 -15.67 9.49
N LEU A 33 -18.54 -16.21 8.33
CA LEU A 33 -19.13 -17.57 8.23
C LEU A 33 -18.16 -18.67 8.63
N LEU A 34 -16.87 -18.56 8.30
CA LEU A 34 -15.90 -19.61 8.58
C LEU A 34 -15.70 -19.83 10.09
N PRO A 35 -15.38 -18.81 10.91
CA PRO A 35 -15.28 -19.00 12.36
C PRO A 35 -16.61 -19.38 12.99
N TRP A 36 -17.75 -18.95 12.45
CA TRP A 36 -19.07 -19.40 12.90
C TRP A 36 -19.29 -20.91 12.63
N MET A 37 -18.95 -21.38 11.42
CA MET A 37 -19.04 -22.82 11.07
C MET A 37 -18.06 -23.69 11.89
N ALA A 38 -16.92 -23.13 12.29
CA ALA A 38 -15.95 -23.79 13.16
C ALA A 38 -16.45 -23.88 14.61
N GLY A 39 -17.53 -23.17 14.97
CA GLY A 39 -18.06 -23.15 16.34
C GLY A 39 -17.15 -22.40 17.32
N ILE A 40 -16.30 -21.48 16.82
CA ILE A 40 -15.42 -20.68 17.69
C ILE A 40 -16.32 -19.83 18.61
N PRO A 41 -16.17 -19.90 19.94
CA PRO A 41 -17.10 -19.26 20.88
C PRO A 41 -17.06 -17.72 20.79
N GLU A 42 -15.89 -17.12 20.72
CA GLU A 42 -15.74 -15.68 20.60
C GLU A 42 -15.39 -15.28 19.17
N ARG A 43 -16.24 -14.46 18.54
CA ARG A 43 -16.06 -14.02 17.14
C ARG A 43 -16.26 -12.53 17.08
N MET A 44 -15.16 -11.80 17.00
CA MET A 44 -15.12 -10.35 17.03
C MET A 44 -14.89 -9.75 15.64
N GLY A 45 -15.51 -8.62 15.34
CA GLY A 45 -15.33 -7.86 14.13
C GLY A 45 -16.07 -6.55 14.16
N TYR A 46 -15.75 -5.64 13.23
CA TYR A 46 -16.43 -4.36 13.13
C TYR A 46 -17.84 -4.48 12.54
N HIS A 47 -18.72 -3.52 12.79
CA HIS A 47 -20.00 -3.41 12.11
C HIS A 47 -19.80 -3.39 10.59
N GLY A 48 -20.62 -4.17 9.87
CA GLY A 48 -20.64 -4.26 8.41
C GLY A 48 -21.73 -5.25 8.00
N GLU A 49 -22.07 -5.38 6.75
CA GLU A 49 -22.99 -6.33 6.09
C GLU A 49 -23.87 -7.20 7.04
N SER A 50 -24.65 -6.61 7.93
CA SER A 50 -25.62 -7.31 8.81
C SER A 50 -25.08 -8.60 9.47
N ARG A 51 -23.91 -8.60 10.05
CA ARG A 51 -23.21 -9.79 10.64
C ARG A 51 -23.79 -10.22 12.00
N TYR A 52 -25.09 -10.02 12.20
CA TYR A 52 -25.81 -10.48 13.41
C TYR A 52 -25.82 -12.00 13.48
N GLY A 53 -25.67 -12.56 14.65
CA GLY A 53 -25.66 -14.01 14.90
C GLY A 53 -24.40 -14.75 14.47
N VAL A 54 -23.64 -14.26 13.48
CA VAL A 54 -22.35 -14.87 13.07
C VAL A 54 -21.15 -14.29 13.82
N LEU A 55 -21.21 -13.03 14.27
CA LEU A 55 -20.29 -12.44 15.23
C LEU A 55 -20.93 -12.41 16.62
N THR A 56 -20.12 -12.67 17.66
CA THR A 56 -20.54 -12.56 19.07
C THR A 56 -20.29 -11.17 19.62
N GLN A 57 -19.22 -10.52 19.14
CA GLN A 57 -18.91 -9.13 19.47
C GLN A 57 -18.79 -8.29 18.18
N ARG A 58 -19.49 -7.17 18.14
CA ARG A 58 -19.50 -6.25 17.01
C ARG A 58 -19.07 -4.87 17.46
N LEU A 59 -17.88 -4.47 17.03
CA LEU A 59 -17.33 -3.17 17.36
C LEU A 59 -17.91 -2.09 16.45
N PRO A 60 -18.09 -0.84 16.94
CA PRO A 60 -18.46 0.29 16.12
C PRO A 60 -17.45 0.47 14.97
N ASN A 61 -17.94 0.69 13.74
CA ASN A 61 -17.10 0.93 12.60
C ASN A 61 -17.08 2.44 12.28
N PRO A 62 -16.03 3.16 12.69
CA PRO A 62 -15.95 4.58 12.44
C PRO A 62 -15.94 4.87 10.93
N SER A 63 -16.54 5.97 10.52
CA SER A 63 -16.68 6.38 9.12
C SER A 63 -16.09 7.77 8.87
N GLY A 64 -15.75 8.05 7.62
CA GLY A 64 -15.25 9.37 7.21
C GLY A 64 -13.97 9.78 7.94
N SER A 65 -13.91 11.04 8.37
CA SER A 65 -12.77 11.64 9.06
C SER A 65 -12.49 11.06 10.46
N GLN A 66 -13.45 10.34 11.04
CA GLN A 66 -13.28 9.67 12.35
C GLN A 66 -12.54 8.34 12.27
N ARG A 67 -12.21 7.88 11.06
CA ARG A 67 -11.52 6.59 10.87
C ARG A 67 -10.04 6.74 11.24
N PRO A 68 -9.55 6.00 12.26
CA PRO A 68 -8.14 6.03 12.63
C PRO A 68 -7.27 5.41 11.54
N PRO A 69 -5.92 5.55 11.65
CA PRO A 69 -5.00 4.77 10.81
C PRO A 69 -5.37 3.29 10.80
N MET A 70 -5.26 2.65 9.64
CA MET A 70 -5.72 1.26 9.43
C MET A 70 -5.08 0.28 10.44
N VAL A 71 -3.82 0.51 10.81
CA VAL A 71 -3.11 -0.32 11.78
C VAL A 71 -3.76 -0.21 13.16
N GLU A 72 -4.03 1.01 13.62
CA GLU A 72 -4.70 1.26 14.90
C GLU A 72 -6.12 0.70 14.90
N PHE A 73 -6.82 0.83 13.77
CA PHE A 73 -8.15 0.26 13.57
C PHE A 73 -8.17 -1.26 13.82
N TYR A 74 -7.18 -1.99 13.30
CA TYR A 74 -7.12 -3.44 13.50
C TYR A 74 -6.54 -3.83 14.86
N VAL A 75 -5.62 -3.06 15.42
CA VAL A 75 -5.09 -3.30 16.78
C VAL A 75 -6.21 -3.11 17.82
N ALA A 76 -7.06 -2.09 17.67
CA ALA A 76 -8.21 -1.87 18.54
C ALA A 76 -9.16 -3.08 18.60
N MET A 77 -9.30 -3.84 17.50
CA MET A 77 -10.07 -5.09 17.50
C MET A 77 -9.50 -6.11 18.49
N ALA A 78 -8.17 -6.23 18.58
CA ALA A 78 -7.51 -7.13 19.54
C ALA A 78 -7.54 -6.60 20.98
N MET A 79 -7.87 -5.33 21.17
CA MET A 79 -8.02 -4.67 22.48
C MET A 79 -9.51 -4.52 22.90
N ASP A 80 -10.37 -5.38 22.38
CA ASP A 80 -11.83 -5.41 22.66
C ASP A 80 -12.53 -4.05 22.35
N GLY A 81 -12.04 -3.33 21.36
CA GLY A 81 -12.58 -2.03 20.92
C GLY A 81 -12.03 -0.81 21.68
N ASN A 82 -11.11 -1.01 22.62
CA ASN A 82 -10.44 0.10 23.27
C ASN A 82 -9.51 0.86 22.31
N THR A 83 -9.25 2.11 22.63
CA THR A 83 -8.38 2.96 21.81
C THR A 83 -6.99 2.35 21.69
N ALA A 84 -6.56 2.10 20.44
CA ALA A 84 -5.22 1.60 20.13
C ALA A 84 -4.21 2.74 19.81
N GLN A 85 -4.56 3.98 20.15
CA GLN A 85 -3.70 5.14 19.86
C GLN A 85 -2.33 4.95 20.49
N GLY A 86 -1.28 4.96 19.65
CA GLY A 86 0.08 4.72 20.09
C GLY A 86 0.45 3.27 20.41
N ALA A 87 -0.52 2.33 20.40
CA ALA A 87 -0.23 0.90 20.61
C ALA A 87 0.23 0.18 19.34
N ALA A 88 -0.02 0.76 18.18
CA ALA A 88 0.40 0.20 16.90
C ALA A 88 1.92 0.32 16.74
N ARG A 89 2.60 -0.82 16.70
CA ARG A 89 4.04 -0.87 16.46
C ARG A 89 4.33 -0.74 14.96
N GLN A 90 5.43 -0.07 14.61
CA GLN A 90 5.91 -0.06 13.24
C GLN A 90 6.19 -1.49 12.76
N PRO A 91 5.62 -1.92 11.63
CA PRO A 91 5.98 -3.19 11.01
C PRO A 91 7.48 -3.23 10.71
N ARG A 92 8.11 -4.38 10.90
CA ARG A 92 9.52 -4.58 10.56
C ARG A 92 9.67 -5.82 9.71
N LEU A 93 10.32 -5.65 8.57
CA LEU A 93 10.71 -6.73 7.69
C LEU A 93 12.24 -6.77 7.60
N GLN A 94 12.75 -7.98 7.39
CA GLN A 94 14.16 -8.22 7.10
C GLN A 94 14.26 -9.12 5.87
N ARG A 95 15.26 -8.88 5.05
CA ARG A 95 15.56 -9.75 3.91
C ARG A 95 16.88 -10.49 4.16
N PRO A 96 16.93 -11.79 3.84
CA PRO A 96 18.19 -12.53 3.95
C PRO A 96 19.25 -11.94 3.01
N THR A 97 20.44 -11.67 3.54
CA THR A 97 21.54 -11.04 2.80
C THR A 97 21.83 -11.76 1.47
N GLU A 98 21.81 -13.09 1.50
CA GLU A 98 22.08 -13.91 0.30
C GLU A 98 20.96 -13.78 -0.74
N SER A 99 19.70 -13.61 -0.33
CA SER A 99 18.59 -13.37 -1.27
C SER A 99 18.76 -12.01 -1.95
N VAL A 100 19.06 -10.97 -1.16
CA VAL A 100 19.32 -9.63 -1.68
C VAL A 100 20.48 -9.64 -2.67
N ARG A 101 21.60 -10.28 -2.31
CA ARG A 101 22.78 -10.40 -3.20
C ARG A 101 22.42 -11.04 -4.55
N ARG A 102 21.67 -12.15 -4.53
CA ARG A 102 21.24 -12.84 -5.76
C ARG A 102 20.31 -11.96 -6.61
N SER A 103 19.38 -11.26 -5.98
CA SER A 103 18.45 -10.37 -6.68
C SER A 103 19.19 -9.19 -7.33
N LEU A 104 20.17 -8.60 -6.65
CA LEU A 104 21.01 -7.52 -7.21
C LEU A 104 21.85 -8.02 -8.38
N GLN A 105 22.50 -9.18 -8.24
CA GLN A 105 23.32 -9.77 -9.30
C GLN A 105 22.53 -10.10 -10.57
N ALA A 106 21.28 -10.58 -10.41
CA ALA A 106 20.41 -10.91 -11.55
C ALA A 106 20.13 -9.69 -12.45
N TRP A 107 20.24 -8.48 -11.93
CA TRP A 107 19.93 -7.23 -12.63
C TRP A 107 21.13 -6.27 -12.72
N ALA A 108 22.33 -6.72 -12.36
CA ALA A 108 23.56 -5.91 -12.33
C ALA A 108 23.38 -4.59 -11.55
N LEU A 109 22.73 -4.66 -10.40
CA LEU A 109 22.47 -3.51 -9.51
C LEU A 109 23.41 -3.53 -8.31
N GLU A 110 23.81 -2.33 -7.86
CA GLU A 110 24.64 -2.15 -6.67
C GLU A 110 23.80 -1.59 -5.51
N PRO A 111 24.02 -2.04 -4.26
CA PRO A 111 23.29 -1.52 -3.11
C PRO A 111 23.46 0.01 -2.94
N GLY A 112 22.36 0.71 -2.70
CA GLY A 112 22.36 2.15 -2.49
C GLY A 112 22.57 3.00 -3.74
N ALA A 113 22.81 2.38 -4.92
CA ALA A 113 23.15 3.08 -6.14
C ALA A 113 21.95 3.37 -7.07
N TYR A 114 20.72 3.06 -6.65
CA TYR A 114 19.52 3.27 -7.45
C TYR A 114 18.32 3.66 -6.60
N ILE A 115 17.33 4.27 -7.26
CA ILE A 115 16.03 4.61 -6.69
C ILE A 115 14.99 3.66 -7.30
N VAL A 116 14.10 3.13 -6.47
CA VAL A 116 12.94 2.37 -6.95
C VAL A 116 11.77 3.32 -7.19
N LEU A 117 11.13 3.23 -8.36
CA LEU A 117 9.86 3.88 -8.66
C LEU A 117 8.77 2.82 -8.81
N ALA A 118 7.86 2.76 -7.83
CA ALA A 118 6.68 1.90 -7.82
C ALA A 118 5.44 2.71 -8.26
N ALA A 119 5.31 2.93 -9.57
CA ALA A 119 4.31 3.81 -10.15
C ALA A 119 2.96 3.11 -10.43
N GLY A 120 2.88 1.77 -10.31
CA GLY A 120 1.66 0.99 -10.47
C GLY A 120 0.60 1.28 -9.40
N ALA A 121 -0.67 0.95 -9.70
CA ALA A 121 -1.76 1.05 -8.75
C ALA A 121 -2.80 -0.05 -8.97
N GLU A 122 -2.72 -1.11 -8.18
CA GLU A 122 -3.68 -2.25 -8.22
C GLU A 122 -5.13 -1.81 -8.00
N TYR A 123 -5.35 -0.77 -7.18
CA TYR A 123 -6.69 -0.28 -6.86
C TYR A 123 -7.38 0.37 -8.06
N GLY A 124 -6.64 1.09 -8.91
CA GLY A 124 -7.18 1.77 -10.08
C GLY A 124 -6.43 3.05 -10.47
N PRO A 125 -6.74 3.61 -11.65
CA PRO A 125 -6.02 4.74 -12.23
C PRO A 125 -6.09 6.03 -11.39
N ALA A 126 -7.08 6.19 -10.51
CA ALA A 126 -7.14 7.34 -9.60
C ALA A 126 -6.01 7.40 -8.57
N LYS A 127 -5.22 6.32 -8.42
CA LYS A 127 -4.03 6.26 -7.58
C LYS A 127 -2.72 6.25 -8.40
N GLN A 128 -2.78 6.38 -9.72
CA GLN A 128 -1.59 6.37 -10.57
C GLN A 128 -1.09 7.79 -10.81
N TRP A 129 0.16 8.04 -10.43
CA TRP A 129 0.85 9.26 -10.84
C TRP A 129 1.04 9.27 -12.36
N PRO A 130 0.75 10.37 -13.08
CA PRO A 130 0.78 10.40 -14.52
C PRO A 130 2.11 9.93 -15.14
N VAL A 131 2.02 9.18 -16.24
CA VAL A 131 3.20 8.70 -16.99
C VAL A 131 4.16 9.86 -17.32
N SER A 132 3.65 11.01 -17.74
CA SER A 132 4.45 12.18 -18.08
C SER A 132 5.29 12.68 -16.90
N ASN A 133 4.69 12.72 -15.72
CA ASN A 133 5.38 13.14 -14.49
C ASN A 133 6.43 12.12 -14.05
N ALA A 134 6.08 10.83 -14.05
CA ALA A 134 6.99 9.74 -13.74
C ALA A 134 8.20 9.71 -14.71
N ALA A 135 7.95 9.90 -16.00
CA ALA A 135 9.01 9.98 -17.02
C ALA A 135 9.91 11.21 -16.85
N ARG A 136 9.32 12.37 -16.50
CA ARG A 136 10.10 13.59 -16.19
C ARG A 136 10.98 13.38 -14.95
N LEU A 137 10.45 12.76 -13.90
CA LEU A 137 11.24 12.39 -12.72
C LEU A 137 12.45 11.55 -13.11
N CYS A 138 12.23 10.50 -13.90
CA CYS A 138 13.33 9.62 -14.36
C CYS A 138 14.40 10.35 -15.15
N ARG A 139 14.06 11.41 -15.89
CA ARG A 139 15.02 12.26 -16.62
C ARG A 139 15.81 13.19 -15.71
N GLN A 140 15.17 13.70 -14.65
CA GLN A 140 15.76 14.67 -13.72
C GLN A 140 16.71 14.03 -12.72
N LEU A 141 16.56 12.72 -12.47
CA LEU A 141 17.40 12.00 -11.52
C LEU A 141 18.73 11.59 -12.19
N ASP A 142 19.83 11.94 -11.55
CA ASP A 142 21.17 11.44 -11.93
C ASP A 142 21.39 9.98 -11.48
N THR A 143 20.69 9.57 -10.46
CA THR A 143 20.69 8.20 -9.93
C THR A 143 19.87 7.28 -10.83
N PRO A 144 20.37 6.05 -11.16
CA PRO A 144 19.60 5.05 -11.87
C PRO A 144 18.23 4.79 -11.22
N VAL A 145 17.22 4.56 -12.05
CA VAL A 145 15.85 4.29 -11.60
C VAL A 145 15.43 2.88 -12.00
N VAL A 146 14.87 2.12 -11.05
CA VAL A 146 14.29 0.80 -11.26
C VAL A 146 12.78 0.89 -11.14
N LEU A 147 12.05 0.65 -12.24
CA LEU A 147 10.59 0.54 -12.19
C LEU A 147 10.21 -0.85 -11.67
N LEU A 148 9.44 -0.89 -10.61
CA LEU A 148 8.83 -2.11 -10.07
C LEU A 148 7.30 -2.06 -10.19
N GLY A 149 6.70 -3.21 -10.47
CA GLY A 149 5.27 -3.39 -10.60
C GLY A 149 4.92 -4.84 -10.92
N THR A 150 3.63 -5.14 -10.90
CA THR A 150 3.09 -6.44 -11.29
C THR A 150 2.98 -6.57 -12.82
N ASP A 151 2.56 -7.74 -13.31
CA ASP A 151 2.25 -7.96 -14.73
C ASP A 151 1.24 -6.95 -15.28
N LYS A 152 0.28 -6.51 -14.45
CA LYS A 152 -0.73 -5.52 -14.82
C LYS A 152 -0.14 -4.14 -15.07
N ASP A 153 1.00 -3.84 -14.45
CA ASP A 153 1.67 -2.55 -14.54
C ASP A 153 2.65 -2.46 -15.72
N GLN A 154 2.89 -3.57 -16.44
CA GLN A 154 3.87 -3.63 -17.55
C GLN A 154 3.63 -2.56 -18.61
N ALA A 155 2.38 -2.44 -19.12
CA ALA A 155 2.05 -1.47 -20.16
C ALA A 155 2.27 -0.02 -19.68
N PHE A 156 1.91 0.27 -18.42
CA PHE A 156 2.10 1.58 -17.80
C PHE A 156 3.60 1.91 -17.61
N CYS A 157 4.37 0.98 -17.09
CA CYS A 157 5.81 1.13 -16.92
C CYS A 157 6.56 1.21 -18.26
N GLN A 158 6.08 0.51 -19.30
CA GLN A 158 6.63 0.64 -20.66
C GLN A 158 6.41 2.04 -21.23
N GLN A 159 5.25 2.67 -20.99
CA GLN A 159 5.01 4.05 -21.39
C GLN A 159 5.95 5.03 -20.68
N ILE A 160 6.18 4.84 -19.36
CA ILE A 160 7.16 5.64 -18.61
C ILE A 160 8.56 5.50 -19.25
N GLN A 161 8.98 4.27 -19.51
CA GLN A 161 10.29 3.98 -20.11
C GLN A 161 10.46 4.65 -21.48
N THR A 162 9.45 4.51 -22.34
CA THR A 162 9.45 5.13 -23.67
C THR A 162 9.51 6.65 -23.60
N GLN A 163 8.71 7.28 -22.72
CA GLN A 163 8.70 8.74 -22.57
C GLN A 163 9.94 9.26 -21.86
N ALA A 164 10.49 8.52 -20.89
CA ALA A 164 11.72 8.92 -20.22
C ALA A 164 12.92 8.90 -21.16
N ALA A 165 12.98 7.93 -22.08
CA ALA A 165 14.07 7.72 -23.02
C ALA A 165 15.48 7.80 -22.37
N SER A 166 15.58 7.27 -21.14
CA SER A 166 16.79 7.35 -20.32
C SER A 166 17.50 6.00 -20.27
N ALA A 167 18.79 5.98 -20.57
CA ALA A 167 19.63 4.78 -20.44
C ALA A 167 19.82 4.32 -18.97
N ARG A 168 19.52 5.20 -18.02
CA ARG A 168 19.60 4.91 -16.57
C ARG A 168 18.30 4.35 -15.99
N LEU A 169 17.31 4.02 -16.84
CA LEU A 169 16.02 3.49 -16.43
C LEU A 169 15.92 1.98 -16.74
N LEU A 170 15.82 1.16 -15.70
CA LEU A 170 15.60 -0.27 -15.79
C LEU A 170 14.14 -0.62 -15.48
N ASN A 171 13.43 -1.18 -16.45
CA ASN A 171 12.03 -1.58 -16.28
C ASN A 171 11.92 -3.07 -15.91
N LEU A 172 11.57 -3.35 -14.67
CA LEU A 172 11.37 -4.69 -14.10
C LEU A 172 9.90 -5.01 -13.79
N ALA A 173 8.94 -4.19 -14.21
CA ALA A 173 7.54 -4.48 -14.01
C ALA A 173 7.15 -5.83 -14.64
N GLY A 174 6.54 -6.72 -13.83
CA GLY A 174 6.17 -8.07 -14.24
C GLY A 174 7.34 -9.03 -14.46
N LYS A 175 8.57 -8.65 -14.09
CA LYS A 175 9.78 -9.49 -14.26
C LYS A 175 10.34 -10.00 -12.93
N THR A 176 9.77 -9.59 -11.82
CA THR A 176 10.21 -9.96 -10.47
C THR A 176 9.12 -10.70 -9.71
N THR A 177 9.51 -11.66 -8.90
CA THR A 177 8.63 -12.16 -7.83
C THR A 177 8.48 -11.10 -6.74
N LEU A 178 7.49 -11.26 -5.85
CA LEU A 178 7.33 -10.35 -4.71
C LEU A 178 8.59 -10.34 -3.82
N GLU A 179 9.21 -11.50 -3.62
CA GLU A 179 10.44 -11.62 -2.82
C GLU A 179 11.59 -10.87 -3.46
N GLN A 180 11.79 -11.01 -4.77
CA GLN A 180 12.80 -10.24 -5.51
C GLN A 180 12.52 -8.73 -5.47
N ALA A 181 11.25 -8.32 -5.62
CA ALA A 181 10.88 -6.91 -5.49
C ALA A 181 11.20 -6.36 -4.09
N MET A 182 10.90 -7.13 -3.02
CA MET A 182 11.28 -6.77 -1.64
C MET A 182 12.80 -6.70 -1.46
N ASP A 183 13.56 -7.61 -2.06
CA ASP A 183 15.04 -7.59 -2.03
C ASP A 183 15.57 -6.32 -2.68
N LEU A 184 15.06 -5.98 -3.87
CA LEU A 184 15.47 -4.78 -4.59
C LEU A 184 15.08 -3.50 -3.85
N VAL A 185 13.89 -3.46 -3.23
CA VAL A 185 13.50 -2.33 -2.38
C VAL A 185 14.42 -2.22 -1.18
N SER A 186 14.76 -3.33 -0.51
CA SER A 186 15.61 -3.31 0.70
C SER A 186 17.02 -2.77 0.47
N ALA A 187 17.53 -2.88 -0.76
CA ALA A 187 18.86 -2.42 -1.16
C ALA A 187 18.84 -1.08 -1.92
N ALA A 188 17.66 -0.48 -2.14
CA ALA A 188 17.56 0.79 -2.82
C ALA A 188 18.01 1.96 -1.93
N ARG A 189 18.51 3.03 -2.55
CA ARG A 189 18.79 4.31 -1.87
C ARG A 189 17.49 4.93 -1.33
N ALA A 190 16.43 4.89 -2.12
CA ALA A 190 15.10 5.37 -1.76
C ALA A 190 14.02 4.72 -2.62
N LEU A 191 12.76 4.83 -2.18
CA LEU A 191 11.59 4.48 -2.97
C LEU A 191 10.75 5.73 -3.25
N VAL A 192 10.24 5.86 -4.47
CA VAL A 192 9.12 6.75 -4.82
C VAL A 192 7.93 5.87 -5.17
N SER A 193 6.79 6.08 -4.54
CA SER A 193 5.63 5.21 -4.73
C SER A 193 4.33 5.99 -4.58
N ASN A 194 3.30 5.56 -5.30
CA ASN A 194 1.93 5.88 -4.94
C ASN A 194 1.54 5.18 -3.62
N ASP A 195 0.38 5.50 -3.05
CA ASP A 195 -0.24 4.72 -1.96
C ASP A 195 -0.48 3.27 -2.43
N SER A 196 0.47 2.39 -2.17
CA SER A 196 0.55 1.02 -2.68
C SER A 196 1.19 0.05 -1.68
N GLY A 197 1.13 -1.25 -1.97
CA GLY A 197 1.76 -2.29 -1.14
C GLY A 197 3.26 -2.10 -0.96
N LEU A 198 3.99 -1.68 -2.01
CA LEU A 198 5.45 -1.46 -1.93
C LEU A 198 5.83 -0.27 -1.05
N MET A 199 4.97 0.74 -0.91
CA MET A 199 5.14 1.83 0.05
C MET A 199 5.21 1.27 1.49
N HIS A 200 4.28 0.38 1.85
CA HIS A 200 4.28 -0.23 3.19
C HIS A 200 5.44 -1.22 3.39
N VAL A 201 5.84 -1.93 2.33
CA VAL A 201 7.02 -2.80 2.35
C VAL A 201 8.28 -1.98 2.60
N ALA A 202 8.47 -0.86 1.91
CA ALA A 202 9.61 0.04 2.12
C ALA A 202 9.65 0.61 3.54
N ALA A 203 8.49 1.01 4.07
CA ALA A 203 8.37 1.45 5.46
C ALA A 203 8.81 0.36 6.45
N ALA A 204 8.35 -0.88 6.25
CA ALA A 204 8.70 -2.01 7.10
C ALA A 204 10.17 -2.45 6.98
N LEU A 205 10.79 -2.23 5.82
CA LEU A 205 12.22 -2.47 5.58
C LEU A 205 13.12 -1.30 6.07
N GLY A 206 12.53 -0.18 6.49
CA GLY A 206 13.25 1.01 6.94
C GLY A 206 13.95 1.77 5.80
N VAL A 207 13.46 1.61 4.56
CA VAL A 207 13.98 2.30 3.37
C VAL A 207 13.42 3.72 3.31
N PRO A 208 14.26 4.76 3.07
CA PRO A 208 13.80 6.12 2.83
C PRO A 208 12.81 6.17 1.66
N GLN A 209 11.74 6.97 1.76
CA GLN A 209 10.73 6.97 0.70
C GLN A 209 9.98 8.28 0.55
N VAL A 210 9.51 8.54 -0.67
CA VAL A 210 8.53 9.58 -1.00
C VAL A 210 7.23 8.89 -1.40
N ALA A 211 6.16 9.12 -0.64
CA ALA A 211 4.84 8.54 -0.85
C ALA A 211 3.88 9.57 -1.44
N LEU A 212 3.30 9.27 -2.59
CA LEU A 212 2.39 10.14 -3.33
C LEU A 212 0.94 9.72 -3.05
N PHE A 213 0.16 10.61 -2.46
CA PHE A 213 -1.24 10.38 -2.19
C PHE A 213 -2.13 11.24 -3.09
N GLY A 214 -3.18 10.64 -3.61
CA GLY A 214 -4.16 11.30 -4.46
C GLY A 214 -5.58 11.09 -3.94
N SER A 215 -6.28 10.08 -4.48
CA SER A 215 -7.66 9.74 -4.11
C SER A 215 -7.81 9.11 -2.72
N SER A 216 -6.72 8.66 -2.10
CA SER A 216 -6.66 8.10 -0.74
C SER A 216 -6.12 9.12 0.27
N SER A 217 -6.08 8.73 1.53
CA SER A 217 -5.64 9.59 2.64
C SER A 217 -4.45 9.00 3.38
N PRO A 218 -3.36 9.75 3.56
CA PRO A 218 -2.25 9.34 4.40
C PRO A 218 -2.62 9.25 5.88
N HIS A 219 -3.70 9.91 6.32
CA HIS A 219 -4.21 9.75 7.69
C HIS A 219 -4.82 8.36 7.92
N HIS A 220 -5.28 7.68 6.85
CA HIS A 220 -5.87 6.36 6.94
C HIS A 220 -4.87 5.23 6.69
N THR A 221 -4.01 5.40 5.71
CA THR A 221 -2.99 4.40 5.31
C THR A 221 -1.59 5.02 5.26
N PRO A 222 -1.08 5.61 6.38
CA PRO A 222 0.24 6.23 6.36
C PRO A 222 1.34 5.19 6.10
N PRO A 223 2.43 5.57 5.43
CA PRO A 223 3.67 4.81 5.52
C PRO A 223 4.17 4.88 6.96
N MET A 224 4.18 3.75 7.67
CA MET A 224 4.60 3.70 9.07
C MET A 224 6.12 3.72 9.18
N SER A 225 6.73 4.87 8.89
CA SER A 225 8.17 5.09 8.91
C SER A 225 8.48 6.57 9.16
N ASP A 226 9.47 6.85 9.99
CA ASP A 226 10.05 8.17 10.21
C ASP A 226 10.92 8.64 9.03
N LYS A 227 11.27 7.72 8.12
CA LYS A 227 12.00 7.98 6.88
C LYS A 227 11.08 8.18 5.66
N ALA A 228 9.81 8.52 5.88
CA ALA A 228 8.87 8.74 4.80
C ALA A 228 8.52 10.22 4.67
N GLN A 229 8.69 10.76 3.45
CA GLN A 229 8.12 12.04 3.06
C GLN A 229 6.78 11.77 2.34
N VAL A 230 5.70 12.36 2.83
CA VAL A 230 4.37 12.23 2.21
C VAL A 230 4.05 13.49 1.42
N ILE A 231 3.65 13.32 0.18
CA ILE A 231 3.12 14.42 -0.64
C ILE A 231 1.63 14.16 -0.87
N TRP A 232 0.79 15.01 -0.30
CA TRP A 232 -0.65 14.98 -0.45
C TRP A 232 -1.22 16.40 -0.58
N LEU A 233 -1.66 16.76 -1.76
CA LEU A 233 -2.09 18.14 -2.08
C LEU A 233 -3.38 18.57 -1.35
N ALA A 234 -4.17 17.63 -0.85
CA ALA A 234 -5.40 17.96 -0.12
C ALA A 234 -5.15 18.56 1.26
N ASP A 235 -3.98 18.32 1.87
CA ASP A 235 -3.55 18.93 3.14
C ASP A 235 -2.50 20.03 2.94
N ASP A 236 -2.18 20.37 1.71
CA ASP A 236 -1.18 21.38 1.41
C ASP A 236 -1.79 22.77 1.42
N PRO A 237 -1.46 23.63 2.40
CA PRO A 237 -2.04 24.96 2.52
C PRO A 237 -1.63 25.90 1.38
N GLU A 238 -0.54 25.60 0.69
CA GLU A 238 -0.05 26.41 -0.45
C GLU A 238 -0.70 25.98 -1.78
N TYR A 239 -1.39 24.84 -1.81
CA TYR A 239 -1.99 24.33 -3.04
C TYR A 239 -3.33 24.99 -3.34
N THR A 240 -3.45 25.64 -4.49
CA THR A 240 -4.63 26.42 -4.92
C THR A 240 -5.05 26.04 -6.34
N PRO A 241 -6.37 25.92 -6.63
CA PRO A 241 -7.49 25.87 -5.70
C PRO A 241 -7.55 24.56 -4.92
N ALA A 242 -8.08 24.57 -3.72
CA ALA A 242 -8.18 23.41 -2.84
C ALA A 242 -8.84 22.19 -3.51
N LEU A 243 -8.53 21.00 -3.00
CA LEU A 243 -9.07 19.73 -3.49
C LEU A 243 -10.21 19.23 -2.59
N ASP A 244 -11.38 19.83 -2.70
CA ASP A 244 -12.56 19.45 -1.91
C ASP A 244 -13.03 18.01 -2.17
N CYS A 245 -12.57 17.40 -3.28
CA CYS A 245 -12.89 16.03 -3.64
C CYS A 245 -11.95 14.97 -3.02
N ALA A 246 -10.85 15.35 -2.39
CA ALA A 246 -9.91 14.40 -1.80
C ALA A 246 -10.00 14.40 -0.26
N PRO A 247 -9.97 13.22 0.39
CA PRO A 247 -9.89 11.88 -0.21
C PRO A 247 -11.26 11.38 -0.71
N CYS A 248 -11.35 10.95 -1.96
CA CYS A 248 -12.59 10.39 -2.51
C CYS A 248 -12.65 8.85 -2.44
N PHE A 249 -11.50 8.18 -2.32
CA PHE A 249 -11.38 6.73 -2.35
C PHE A 249 -11.94 6.06 -3.62
N ASP A 250 -12.10 6.81 -4.70
CA ASP A 250 -12.59 6.29 -5.98
C ASP A 250 -11.50 5.52 -6.73
N ARG A 251 -11.89 4.51 -7.48
CA ARG A 251 -11.00 3.78 -8.40
C ARG A 251 -10.67 4.56 -9.66
N GLN A 252 -11.62 5.38 -10.09
CA GLN A 252 -11.51 6.29 -11.24
C GLN A 252 -11.93 7.66 -10.79
N CYS A 253 -11.24 8.70 -11.26
CA CYS A 253 -11.60 10.07 -10.93
C CYS A 253 -12.95 10.42 -11.55
N ARG A 254 -13.97 10.67 -10.72
CA ARG A 254 -15.31 11.05 -11.17
C ARG A 254 -15.34 12.36 -11.94
N TRP A 255 -14.36 13.22 -11.71
CA TRP A 255 -14.20 14.52 -12.37
C TRP A 255 -13.26 14.47 -13.59
N GLY A 256 -12.57 13.35 -13.80
CA GLY A 256 -11.63 13.15 -14.92
C GLY A 256 -10.31 13.91 -14.83
N HIS A 257 -10.17 14.86 -13.92
CA HIS A 257 -9.00 15.75 -13.89
C HIS A 257 -7.76 15.16 -13.19
N THR A 258 -7.90 14.24 -12.26
CA THR A 258 -6.83 13.62 -11.44
C THR A 258 -5.83 14.60 -10.79
N ARG A 259 -6.22 15.88 -10.59
CA ARG A 259 -5.35 16.96 -10.09
C ARG A 259 -4.61 16.61 -8.80
N CYS A 260 -5.24 15.82 -7.93
CA CYS A 260 -4.63 15.33 -6.68
C CYS A 260 -3.30 14.59 -6.87
N LEU A 261 -3.04 14.09 -8.10
CA LEU A 261 -1.77 13.45 -8.47
C LEU A 261 -1.10 14.15 -9.65
N SER A 262 -1.86 14.62 -10.67
CA SER A 262 -1.26 15.25 -11.84
C SER A 262 -0.48 16.52 -11.48
N ASP A 263 -0.92 17.25 -10.47
CA ASP A 263 -0.31 18.49 -10.04
C ASP A 263 0.84 18.30 -9.01
N ILE A 264 1.09 17.05 -8.58
CA ILE A 264 2.35 16.71 -7.89
C ILE A 264 3.45 16.75 -8.94
N THR A 265 4.27 17.78 -8.93
CA THR A 265 5.33 17.95 -9.92
C THR A 265 6.54 17.08 -9.62
N PRO A 266 7.30 16.65 -10.66
CA PRO A 266 8.56 15.91 -10.46
C PRO A 266 9.57 16.69 -9.61
N GLU A 267 9.64 17.99 -9.74
CA GLU A 267 10.53 18.89 -8.98
C GLU A 267 10.24 18.81 -7.47
N ARG A 268 8.95 18.71 -7.10
CA ARG A 268 8.54 18.53 -5.70
C ARG A 268 9.00 17.16 -5.17
N VAL A 269 8.91 16.12 -5.99
CA VAL A 269 9.40 14.77 -5.63
C VAL A 269 10.92 14.76 -5.49
N VAL A 270 11.67 15.41 -6.40
CA VAL A 270 13.13 15.55 -6.30
C VAL A 270 13.51 16.30 -5.03
N LYS A 271 12.83 17.39 -4.70
CA LYS A 271 13.05 18.13 -3.45
C LYS A 271 12.81 17.24 -2.23
N SER A 272 11.73 16.46 -2.21
CA SER A 272 11.45 15.53 -1.10
C SER A 272 12.49 14.42 -0.99
N LEU A 273 13.00 13.89 -2.12
CA LEU A 273 14.10 12.91 -2.13
C LEU A 273 15.41 13.48 -1.56
N SER A 274 15.67 14.77 -1.75
CA SER A 274 16.88 15.41 -1.20
C SER A 274 16.83 15.65 0.32
N LEU A 275 15.67 15.48 0.94
CA LEU A 275 15.47 15.59 2.38
C LEU A 275 15.58 14.24 3.12
N LEU A 276 15.73 13.12 2.38
CA LEU A 276 15.89 11.78 2.90
C LEU A 276 17.38 11.42 3.10
#